data_74672f3d2a825246d0691acd97b460dc
#
_entry.id   74672f3d2a825246d0691acd97b460dc
#
_cell.length_a   1.000
_cell.length_b   1.000
_cell.length_c   1.000
_cell.angle_alpha   90.00
_cell.angle_beta   90.00
_cell.angle_gamma   90.00
#
_symmetry.space_group_name_H-M   'P 1'
#
loop_
_entity.id
_entity.type
_entity.pdbx_description
1 polymer ?
#
loop_
_entity_poly.entity_id
_entity_poly.type
_entity_poly.pdbx_seq_one_letter_code
_entity_poly.pdbx_strand_id
1 'polypeptide(L)'
;NFPVLGKIHVAGLTKQQLSDKMQEMISPYVKDALVNVQIVNYKVTMMGEVSRPGAISVKNDRLSILDAIGQVGDLTINANRKNILVIRDNNGEKEFARLDITEPDIFTSPYYYLQQNDVVYVEPNNAKKRNARYSQAQQYSITVFSSILSAVSVITTVILAITK
;
A
#
# COMPACT_ATOMS: atom_id res chain seq x y z
N ASN A 1 28.23 15.23 -7.72
CA ASN A 1 29.57 15.57 -8.22
C ASN A 1 29.88 14.65 -9.40
N PHE A 2 29.97 15.21 -10.59
CA PHE A 2 30.33 14.45 -11.79
C PHE A 2 31.82 14.69 -12.09
N PRO A 3 32.58 13.62 -12.38
CA PRO A 3 33.99 13.82 -12.80
C PRO A 3 34.04 14.78 -13.98
N VAL A 4 34.98 15.69 -14.01
CA VAL A 4 35.21 16.72 -15.03
C VAL A 4 34.20 17.89 -14.98
N LEU A 5 32.89 17.66 -14.75
CA LEU A 5 31.87 18.71 -14.76
C LEU A 5 31.56 19.31 -13.37
N GLY A 6 32.07 18.69 -12.30
CA GLY A 6 31.88 19.16 -10.93
C GLY A 6 30.43 19.05 -10.43
N LYS A 7 29.93 20.11 -9.77
CA LYS A 7 28.55 20.18 -9.24
C LYS A 7 27.61 20.70 -10.32
N ILE A 8 26.56 19.92 -10.59
CA ILE A 8 25.50 20.29 -11.53
C ILE A 8 24.23 20.58 -10.74
N HIS A 9 23.61 21.74 -10.97
CA HIS A 9 22.31 22.07 -10.41
C HIS A 9 21.22 21.38 -11.22
N VAL A 10 20.43 20.54 -10.54
CA VAL A 10 19.40 19.68 -11.19
C VAL A 10 17.98 20.00 -10.75
N ALA A 11 17.79 20.83 -9.70
CA ALA A 11 16.46 21.17 -9.22
C ALA A 11 15.65 21.89 -10.30
N GLY A 12 14.37 21.47 -10.47
CA GLY A 12 13.47 22.04 -11.45
C GLY A 12 13.64 21.51 -12.88
N LEU A 13 14.58 20.62 -13.14
CA LEU A 13 14.76 20.00 -14.45
C LEU A 13 14.04 18.65 -14.52
N THR A 14 13.44 18.37 -15.68
CA THR A 14 12.98 17.02 -16.01
C THR A 14 14.18 16.10 -16.29
N LYS A 15 13.99 14.79 -16.25
CA LYS A 15 15.04 13.81 -16.60
C LYS A 15 15.60 14.06 -18.00
N GLN A 16 14.73 14.35 -18.96
CA GLN A 16 15.14 14.61 -20.35
C GLN A 16 15.98 15.88 -20.43
N GLN A 17 15.51 16.98 -19.85
CA GLN A 17 16.26 18.25 -19.80
C GLN A 17 17.62 18.10 -19.12
N LEU A 18 17.70 17.29 -18.06
CA LEU A 18 18.96 17.00 -17.39
C LEU A 18 19.87 16.15 -18.28
N SER A 19 19.34 15.14 -18.95
CA SER A 19 20.09 14.31 -19.90
C SER A 19 20.67 15.14 -21.04
N ASP A 20 19.85 15.99 -21.68
CA ASP A 20 20.27 16.85 -22.79
C ASP A 20 21.34 17.86 -22.34
N LYS A 21 21.13 18.50 -21.19
CA LYS A 21 22.10 19.43 -20.60
C LYS A 21 23.44 18.74 -20.28
N MET A 22 23.40 17.54 -19.70
CA MET A 22 24.62 16.79 -19.40
C MET A 22 25.33 16.33 -20.68
N GLN A 23 24.58 15.94 -21.71
CA GLN A 23 25.14 15.56 -22.99
C GLN A 23 25.86 16.75 -23.66
N GLU A 24 25.26 17.94 -23.62
CA GLU A 24 25.88 19.17 -24.11
C GLU A 24 27.18 19.48 -23.35
N MET A 25 27.14 19.40 -22.00
CA MET A 25 28.30 19.67 -21.17
C MET A 25 29.46 18.66 -21.34
N ILE A 26 29.16 17.42 -21.69
CA ILE A 26 30.15 16.34 -21.88
C ILE A 26 30.71 16.34 -23.29
N SER A 27 29.97 16.81 -24.29
CA SER A 27 30.33 16.75 -25.71
C SER A 27 31.74 17.26 -26.04
N PRO A 28 32.31 18.28 -25.38
CA PRO A 28 33.71 18.71 -25.64
C PRO A 28 34.76 17.69 -25.17
N TYR A 29 34.41 16.78 -24.28
CA TYR A 29 35.33 15.82 -23.66
C TYR A 29 35.16 14.39 -24.25
N VAL A 30 33.93 14.03 -24.62
CA VAL A 30 33.60 12.69 -25.11
C VAL A 30 32.73 12.82 -26.34
N LYS A 31 33.22 12.30 -27.46
CA LYS A 31 32.49 12.27 -28.72
C LYS A 31 31.36 11.23 -28.65
N ASP A 32 30.18 11.59 -29.12
CA ASP A 32 28.97 10.72 -29.14
C ASP A 32 28.60 10.13 -27.75
N ALA A 33 28.72 10.94 -26.69
CA ALA A 33 28.35 10.52 -25.34
C ALA A 33 26.83 10.29 -25.23
N LEU A 34 26.45 9.17 -24.64
CA LEU A 34 25.07 8.83 -24.32
C LEU A 34 24.87 9.00 -22.82
N VAL A 35 23.96 9.92 -22.43
CA VAL A 35 23.66 10.19 -21.01
C VAL A 35 22.33 9.59 -20.64
N ASN A 36 22.32 8.71 -19.63
CA ASN A 36 21.11 8.15 -19.07
C ASN A 36 20.94 8.64 -17.61
N VAL A 37 19.80 9.28 -17.34
CA VAL A 37 19.47 9.81 -16.02
C VAL A 37 18.40 8.95 -15.36
N GLN A 38 18.71 8.38 -14.20
CA GLN A 38 17.78 7.56 -13.41
C GLN A 38 17.65 8.06 -11.97
N ILE A 39 16.45 7.99 -11.41
CA ILE A 39 16.21 8.25 -10.00
C ILE A 39 16.39 6.93 -9.25
N VAL A 40 17.45 6.81 -8.48
CA VAL A 40 17.80 5.56 -7.78
C VAL A 40 17.07 5.37 -6.45
N ASN A 41 16.43 6.40 -5.91
CA ASN A 41 15.78 6.38 -4.59
C ASN A 41 14.26 6.34 -4.68
N TYR A 42 13.69 6.09 -5.86
CA TYR A 42 12.24 6.07 -6.01
C TYR A 42 11.66 4.88 -5.24
N LYS A 43 10.95 5.17 -4.15
CA LYS A 43 10.29 4.18 -3.30
C LYS A 43 8.84 4.59 -3.08
N VAL A 44 7.98 3.58 -3.02
CA VAL A 44 6.57 3.68 -2.61
C VAL A 44 6.34 2.66 -1.49
N THR A 45 5.57 3.03 -0.48
CA THR A 45 5.27 2.13 0.65
C THR A 45 3.86 1.60 0.53
N MET A 46 3.71 0.27 0.53
CA MET A 46 2.43 -0.43 0.55
C MET A 46 2.12 -0.97 1.94
N MET A 47 0.94 -0.67 2.47
CA MET A 47 0.52 -1.03 3.83
C MET A 47 -0.92 -1.55 3.87
N GLY A 48 -1.27 -2.25 4.95
CA GLY A 48 -2.63 -2.74 5.20
C GLY A 48 -2.89 -4.10 4.55
N GLU A 49 -4.05 -4.25 3.92
CA GLU A 49 -4.55 -5.52 3.37
C GLU A 49 -3.93 -5.87 2.02
N VAL A 50 -2.63 -6.03 1.99
CA VAL A 50 -1.83 -6.52 0.86
C VAL A 50 -1.08 -7.78 1.26
N SER A 51 -0.74 -8.64 0.29
CA SER A 51 -0.09 -9.93 0.59
C SER A 51 1.31 -9.75 1.17
N ARG A 52 2.08 -8.76 0.71
CA ARG A 52 3.44 -8.47 1.19
C ARG A 52 3.61 -6.97 1.43
N PRO A 53 3.18 -6.46 2.61
CA PRO A 53 3.38 -5.05 2.94
C PRO A 53 4.86 -4.70 3.03
N GLY A 54 5.21 -3.48 2.62
CA GLY A 54 6.59 -3.00 2.65
C GLY A 54 6.87 -1.90 1.63
N ALA A 55 8.13 -1.48 1.58
CA ALA A 55 8.60 -0.50 0.61
C ALA A 55 8.98 -1.19 -0.71
N ILE A 56 8.47 -0.66 -1.81
CA ILE A 56 8.78 -1.07 -3.18
C ILE A 56 9.79 -0.09 -3.76
N SER A 57 10.91 -0.59 -4.26
CA SER A 57 11.83 0.22 -5.06
C SER A 57 11.38 0.22 -6.52
N VAL A 58 11.13 1.39 -7.06
CA VAL A 58 10.67 1.58 -8.44
C VAL A 58 11.87 1.70 -9.36
N LYS A 59 12.02 0.78 -10.27
CA LYS A 59 13.13 0.75 -11.26
C LYS A 59 12.79 1.48 -12.55
N ASN A 60 11.50 1.60 -12.84
CA ASN A 60 10.99 2.23 -14.05
C ASN A 60 10.68 3.72 -13.79
N ASP A 61 10.45 4.46 -14.84
CA ASP A 61 10.15 5.90 -14.76
C ASP A 61 8.79 6.21 -14.14
N ARG A 62 7.87 5.26 -14.18
CA ARG A 62 6.52 5.39 -13.62
C ARG A 62 6.12 4.08 -12.94
N LEU A 63 5.31 4.21 -11.91
CA LEU A 63 4.66 3.09 -11.22
C LEU A 63 3.18 3.44 -11.07
N SER A 64 2.29 2.66 -11.68
CA SER A 64 0.87 2.79 -11.42
C SER A 64 0.50 2.13 -10.09
N ILE A 65 -0.65 2.51 -9.52
CA ILE A 65 -1.16 1.86 -8.31
C ILE A 65 -1.43 0.38 -8.54
N LEU A 66 -1.86 0.00 -9.75
CA LEU A 66 -2.10 -1.40 -10.10
C LEU A 66 -0.81 -2.21 -10.19
N ASP A 67 0.26 -1.62 -10.76
CA ASP A 67 1.59 -2.24 -10.78
C ASP A 67 2.12 -2.42 -9.35
N ALA A 68 1.93 -1.42 -8.48
CA ALA A 68 2.33 -1.49 -7.08
C ALA A 68 1.61 -2.63 -6.35
N ILE A 69 0.30 -2.76 -6.55
CA ILE A 69 -0.52 -3.86 -6.00
C ILE A 69 0.00 -5.21 -6.51
N GLY A 70 0.27 -5.34 -7.81
CA GLY A 70 0.83 -6.55 -8.40
C GLY A 70 2.20 -6.92 -7.81
N GLN A 71 3.09 -5.93 -7.60
CA GLN A 71 4.42 -6.18 -7.02
C GLN A 71 4.38 -6.69 -5.58
N VAL A 72 3.37 -6.29 -4.79
CA VAL A 72 3.19 -6.82 -3.42
C VAL A 72 2.39 -8.11 -3.37
N GLY A 73 2.08 -8.72 -4.51
CA GLY A 73 1.40 -10.01 -4.60
C GLY A 73 -0.11 -9.93 -4.44
N ASP A 74 -0.69 -8.82 -4.87
CA ASP A 74 -2.12 -8.49 -4.84
C ASP A 74 -2.67 -8.15 -3.44
N LEU A 75 -3.90 -7.71 -3.45
CA LEU A 75 -4.70 -7.40 -2.25
C LEU A 75 -5.19 -8.69 -1.58
N THR A 76 -5.27 -8.69 -0.25
CA THR A 76 -5.86 -9.82 0.44
C THR A 76 -7.37 -9.93 0.19
N ILE A 77 -7.95 -11.09 0.48
CA ILE A 77 -9.40 -11.29 0.44
C ILE A 77 -10.17 -10.33 1.37
N ASN A 78 -9.49 -9.80 2.38
CA ASN A 78 -10.05 -8.88 3.35
C ASN A 78 -9.90 -7.40 2.95
N ALA A 79 -9.30 -7.11 1.82
CA ALA A 79 -9.07 -5.75 1.35
C ALA A 79 -10.36 -5.05 0.91
N ASN A 80 -10.45 -3.76 1.16
CA ASN A 80 -11.48 -2.89 0.59
C ASN A 80 -10.98 -2.27 -0.72
N ARG A 81 -11.30 -2.90 -1.84
CA ARG A 81 -10.89 -2.47 -3.20
C ARG A 81 -11.48 -1.13 -3.62
N LYS A 82 -12.58 -0.72 -2.99
CA LYS A 82 -13.27 0.54 -3.29
C LYS A 82 -12.71 1.74 -2.52
N ASN A 83 -11.75 1.53 -1.65
CA ASN A 83 -11.26 2.58 -0.76
C ASN A 83 -9.78 2.37 -0.43
N ILE A 84 -8.93 2.59 -1.42
CA ILE A 84 -7.49 2.57 -1.26
C ILE A 84 -7.03 3.99 -1.02
N LEU A 85 -6.38 4.24 0.11
CA LEU A 85 -5.88 5.55 0.50
C LEU A 85 -4.45 5.74 -0.04
N VAL A 86 -4.24 6.78 -0.81
CA VAL A 86 -2.92 7.26 -1.20
C VAL A 86 -2.59 8.51 -0.39
N ILE A 87 -1.45 8.51 0.25
CA ILE A 87 -0.92 9.62 1.04
C ILE A 87 0.33 10.12 0.34
N ARG A 88 0.31 11.38 -0.06
CA ARG A 88 1.40 12.06 -0.76
C ARG A 88 1.92 13.22 0.05
N ASP A 89 3.22 13.40 0.07
CA ASP A 89 3.84 14.58 0.64
C ASP A 89 4.14 15.59 -0.48
N ASN A 90 3.45 16.72 -0.45
CA ASN A 90 3.67 17.80 -1.39
C ASN A 90 4.30 18.99 -0.64
N ASN A 91 5.63 19.05 -0.65
CA ASN A 91 6.42 20.12 0.00
C ASN A 91 6.11 20.32 1.51
N GLY A 92 5.83 19.24 2.23
CA GLY A 92 5.53 19.27 3.67
C GLY A 92 4.03 19.27 4.00
N GLU A 93 3.16 19.45 3.01
CA GLU A 93 1.72 19.25 3.15
C GLU A 93 1.34 17.82 2.77
N LYS A 94 0.51 17.17 3.59
CA LYS A 94 0.02 15.81 3.31
C LYS A 94 -1.29 15.89 2.54
N GLU A 95 -1.27 15.34 1.34
CA GLU A 95 -2.46 15.14 0.52
C GLU A 95 -2.97 13.71 0.69
N PHE A 96 -4.29 13.57 0.73
CA PHE A 96 -4.97 12.29 0.90
C PHE A 96 -5.94 12.08 -0.24
N ALA A 97 -5.78 11.01 -0.99
CA ALA A 97 -6.69 10.62 -2.05
C ALA A 97 -7.23 9.21 -1.80
N ARG A 98 -8.50 9.00 -2.10
CA ARG A 98 -9.14 7.68 -2.02
C ARG A 98 -9.48 7.21 -3.42
N LEU A 99 -9.02 6.00 -3.75
CA LEU A 99 -9.16 5.40 -5.06
C LEU A 99 -10.03 4.15 -4.99
N ASP A 100 -10.94 4.01 -5.93
CA ASP A 100 -11.68 2.78 -6.20
C ASP A 100 -11.03 2.09 -7.42
N ILE A 101 -10.41 0.93 -7.20
CA ILE A 101 -9.78 0.18 -8.28
C ILE A 101 -10.76 -0.72 -9.05
N THR A 102 -12.03 -0.72 -8.67
CA THR A 102 -13.09 -1.48 -9.35
C THR A 102 -13.78 -0.67 -10.44
N GLU A 103 -13.54 0.64 -10.48
CA GLU A 103 -14.15 1.56 -11.42
C GLU A 103 -13.11 2.07 -12.45
N PRO A 104 -13.52 2.26 -13.71
CA PRO A 104 -12.61 2.76 -14.76
C PRO A 104 -12.07 4.16 -14.52
N ASP A 105 -12.74 4.96 -13.72
CA ASP A 105 -12.34 6.34 -13.41
C ASP A 105 -10.98 6.45 -12.74
N ILE A 106 -10.47 5.35 -12.20
CA ILE A 106 -9.13 5.31 -11.62
C ILE A 106 -8.06 5.76 -12.63
N PHE A 107 -8.20 5.44 -13.92
CA PHE A 107 -7.21 5.75 -14.94
C PHE A 107 -7.08 7.26 -15.21
N THR A 108 -8.10 8.04 -14.85
CA THR A 108 -8.12 9.51 -15.00
C THR A 108 -7.67 10.24 -13.74
N SER A 109 -7.49 9.50 -12.64
CA SER A 109 -7.07 10.07 -11.36
C SER A 109 -5.62 10.60 -11.42
N PRO A 110 -5.33 11.79 -10.85
CA PRO A 110 -3.96 12.29 -10.70
C PRO A 110 -3.10 11.43 -9.75
N TYR A 111 -3.73 10.53 -8.99
CA TYR A 111 -3.08 9.61 -8.07
C TYR A 111 -2.93 8.20 -8.65
N TYR A 112 -3.33 7.98 -9.91
CA TYR A 112 -3.13 6.70 -10.59
C TYR A 112 -1.64 6.34 -10.71
N TYR A 113 -0.83 7.31 -11.09
CA TYR A 113 0.62 7.18 -11.06
C TYR A 113 1.14 7.66 -9.70
N LEU A 114 1.77 6.74 -9.00
CA LEU A 114 2.37 7.02 -7.70
C LEU A 114 3.62 7.87 -7.87
N GLN A 115 3.92 8.66 -6.86
CA GLN A 115 5.12 9.50 -6.79
C GLN A 115 6.11 8.95 -5.76
N GLN A 116 7.31 9.48 -5.77
CA GLN A 116 8.33 9.13 -4.79
C GLN A 116 7.84 9.44 -3.37
N ASN A 117 8.03 8.47 -2.48
CA ASN A 117 7.62 8.48 -1.07
C ASN A 117 6.10 8.43 -0.83
N ASP A 118 5.28 8.19 -1.85
CA ASP A 118 3.87 7.92 -1.63
C ASP A 118 3.70 6.71 -0.69
N VAL A 119 2.68 6.80 0.15
CA VAL A 119 2.22 5.70 0.99
C VAL A 119 0.84 5.28 0.52
N VAL A 120 0.69 4.02 0.17
CA VAL A 120 -0.58 3.41 -0.22
C VAL A 120 -1.05 2.53 0.92
N TYR A 121 -2.17 2.90 1.52
CA TYR A 121 -2.78 2.13 2.60
C TYR A 121 -4.09 1.49 2.12
N VAL A 122 -4.12 0.18 2.17
CA VAL A 122 -5.29 -0.63 1.83
C VAL A 122 -6.07 -0.97 3.08
N GLU A 123 -7.25 -0.36 3.22
CA GLU A 123 -8.11 -0.60 4.37
C GLU A 123 -8.70 -2.02 4.37
N PRO A 124 -8.93 -2.61 5.56
CA PRO A 124 -9.69 -3.84 5.67
C PRO A 124 -11.17 -3.60 5.30
N ASN A 125 -11.80 -4.62 4.73
CA ASN A 125 -13.23 -4.60 4.44
C ASN A 125 -14.10 -4.63 5.72
N ASN A 126 -15.40 -4.40 5.56
CA ASN A 126 -16.32 -4.33 6.68
C ASN A 126 -16.44 -5.64 7.47
N ALA A 127 -16.24 -6.80 6.83
CA ALA A 127 -16.27 -8.08 7.51
C ALA A 127 -15.11 -8.20 8.50
N LYS A 128 -13.88 -7.88 8.07
CA LYS A 128 -12.72 -7.88 8.94
C LYS A 128 -12.79 -6.81 10.02
N LYS A 129 -13.30 -5.59 9.69
CA LYS A 129 -13.53 -4.52 10.67
C LYS A 129 -14.52 -4.96 11.77
N ARG A 130 -15.60 -5.67 11.41
CA ARG A 130 -16.55 -6.23 12.39
C ARG A 130 -15.88 -7.29 13.25
N ASN A 131 -15.20 -8.26 12.63
CA ASN A 131 -14.54 -9.34 13.37
C ASN A 131 -13.48 -8.81 14.36
N ALA A 132 -12.75 -7.76 14.00
CA ALA A 132 -11.80 -7.10 14.89
C ALA A 132 -12.46 -6.41 16.10
N ARG A 133 -13.75 -6.04 16.01
CA ARG A 133 -14.53 -5.46 17.13
C ARG A 133 -15.11 -6.52 18.07
N TYR A 134 -15.25 -7.77 17.63
CA TYR A 134 -15.62 -8.88 18.50
C TYR A 134 -14.45 -9.17 19.43
N SER A 135 -14.52 -8.60 20.63
CA SER A 135 -13.47 -8.82 21.62
C SER A 135 -13.47 -10.27 22.08
N GLN A 136 -12.30 -10.76 22.45
CA GLN A 136 -12.13 -12.07 23.10
C GLN A 136 -13.08 -12.28 24.30
N ALA A 137 -13.45 -11.20 24.98
CA ALA A 137 -14.42 -11.18 26.08
C ALA A 137 -15.85 -11.59 25.63
N GLN A 138 -16.30 -11.20 24.45
CA GLN A 138 -17.61 -11.63 23.93
C GLN A 138 -17.62 -13.10 23.52
N GLN A 139 -16.55 -13.60 22.94
CA GLN A 139 -16.40 -15.03 22.66
C GLN A 139 -16.40 -15.85 23.96
N TYR A 140 -15.69 -15.38 24.98
CA TYR A 140 -15.65 -16.03 26.28
C TYR A 140 -17.03 -16.09 26.96
N SER A 141 -17.80 -14.99 26.94
CA SER A 141 -19.15 -14.96 27.51
C SER A 141 -20.13 -15.94 26.84
N ILE A 142 -20.07 -16.07 25.51
CA ILE A 142 -20.91 -17.03 24.75
C ILE A 142 -20.52 -18.49 25.13
N THR A 143 -19.22 -18.76 25.22
CA THR A 143 -18.73 -20.10 25.59
C THR A 143 -19.11 -20.46 27.01
N VAL A 144 -18.98 -19.56 27.97
CA VAL A 144 -19.39 -19.79 29.35
C VAL A 144 -20.89 -20.03 29.45
N PHE A 145 -21.71 -19.21 28.76
CA PHE A 145 -23.16 -19.37 28.76
C PHE A 145 -23.62 -20.72 28.19
N SER A 146 -23.01 -21.15 27.07
CA SER A 146 -23.32 -22.46 26.46
C SER A 146 -22.88 -23.62 27.35
N SER A 147 -21.77 -23.49 28.07
CA SER A 147 -21.30 -24.51 29.01
C SER A 147 -22.25 -24.65 30.24
N ILE A 148 -22.74 -23.55 30.75
CA ILE A 148 -23.75 -23.54 31.87
C ILE A 148 -25.04 -24.21 31.39
N LEU A 149 -25.51 -23.86 30.18
CA LEU A 149 -26.76 -24.45 29.65
C LEU A 149 -26.63 -25.97 29.45
N SER A 150 -25.47 -26.42 28.99
CA SER A 150 -25.18 -27.86 28.84
C SER A 150 -25.14 -28.58 30.20
N ALA A 151 -24.52 -28.00 31.21
CA ALA A 151 -24.48 -28.55 32.54
C ALA A 151 -25.87 -28.69 33.17
N VAL A 152 -26.72 -27.67 33.01
CA VAL A 152 -28.12 -27.69 33.48
C VAL A 152 -28.90 -28.80 32.78
N SER A 153 -28.75 -28.96 31.48
CA SER A 153 -29.39 -30.04 30.70
C SER A 153 -29.02 -31.43 31.23
N VAL A 154 -27.74 -31.66 31.48
CA VAL A 154 -27.25 -32.96 32.01
C VAL A 154 -27.84 -33.22 33.40
N ILE A 155 -27.82 -32.23 34.29
CA ILE A 155 -28.36 -32.36 35.65
C ILE A 155 -29.87 -32.69 35.61
N THR A 156 -30.61 -32.00 34.74
CA THR A 156 -32.07 -32.25 34.57
C THR A 156 -32.34 -33.66 34.12
N THR A 157 -31.53 -34.17 33.14
CA THR A 157 -31.68 -35.53 32.66
C THR A 157 -31.40 -36.57 33.71
N VAL A 158 -30.37 -36.36 34.55
CA VAL A 158 -30.01 -37.23 35.65
C VAL A 158 -31.10 -37.29 36.71
N ILE A 159 -31.65 -36.13 37.10
CA ILE A 159 -32.75 -36.04 38.07
C ILE A 159 -34.00 -36.79 37.56
N LEU A 160 -34.37 -36.62 36.31
CA LEU A 160 -35.49 -37.33 35.70
C LEU A 160 -35.29 -38.85 35.60
N ALA A 161 -34.02 -39.30 35.48
CA ALA A 161 -33.72 -40.72 35.48
C ALA A 161 -33.76 -41.37 36.85
N ILE A 162 -33.49 -40.59 37.93
CA ILE A 162 -33.49 -41.09 39.32
C ILE A 162 -34.91 -41.06 39.92
N THR A 163 -35.80 -40.16 39.46
CA THR A 163 -37.16 -40.01 39.96
C THR A 163 -38.17 -40.93 39.25
N LYS A 164 -37.74 -41.77 38.35
CA LYS A 164 -38.51 -42.76 37.64
C LYS A 164 -38.22 -44.16 38.16
#